data_8297b3930cc8faa7454e653f05b720f9
#
_entry.id   8297b3930cc8faa7454e653f05b720f9
#
_cell.length_a   1.000
_cell.length_b   1.000
_cell.length_c   1.000
_cell.angle_alpha   90.00
_cell.angle_beta   90.00
_cell.angle_gamma   90.00
#
_symmetry.space_group_name_H-M   'P 1'
#
loop_
_entity.id
_entity.type
_entity.pdbx_description
1 polymer ?
#
loop_
_entity_poly.entity_id
_entity_poly.type
_entity_poly.pdbx_seq_one_letter_code
_entity_poly.pdbx_strand_id
1 'polypeptide(L)'
;DDYWELNCIEECVPRMDGVEVVWFDYYFYYDDIENPKKQIKTILEDYQFKKSETITSKQWLEKTLENNFTAFWLGQMCMINFIQFLNHIKLKFINGIIHEDHHFGMLLCLQANKIYINLNKLYIYRVRPNSIMNYNDNGKNINKSLKNFCNLLNLNVIDGKKYYKILSYGINAFLALNFSNNFHNKDLIKLFNKAFKNECENWIYDIIAQYPTNDLRSLFIEIFRIMKNYETNYENLILDFIAMIINNNKITIVKQSNEIQNNQNTIKIYCEKINSQNNIILQQTNQIHNLNTTLENKNQLLITKENLLNFQNNYGKAKTRVQNQLSYKLGQALILNSKSVLGFLSLPFIILSIVISHKQEQKAYKFKVKKNPNLALPPLETYPDYNEALKEKECFTYKLGEALIQASKNWYGGGYIKFWLIDIQNLKRKN
;
A
#
# COMPACT_ATOMS: atom_id res chain seq x y z
N ASP A 1 -16.78 27.66 3.43
CA ASP A 1 -15.55 28.32 3.88
C ASP A 1 -14.72 28.95 2.76
N ASP A 2 -14.81 28.42 1.54
CA ASP A 2 -14.29 29.03 0.32
C ASP A 2 -15.29 30.06 -0.20
N TYR A 3 -14.90 30.94 -1.09
CA TYR A 3 -15.78 31.98 -1.63
C TYR A 3 -15.46 32.34 -3.08
N TRP A 4 -16.44 32.88 -3.77
CA TRP A 4 -16.28 33.39 -5.11
C TRP A 4 -15.89 34.88 -5.08
N GLU A 5 -15.19 35.31 -6.11
CA GLU A 5 -15.01 36.74 -6.39
C GLU A 5 -16.35 37.41 -6.61
N LEU A 6 -16.46 38.68 -6.24
CA LEU A 6 -17.71 39.45 -6.31
C LEU A 6 -18.33 39.49 -7.70
N ASN A 7 -17.50 39.49 -8.74
CA ASN A 7 -17.91 39.47 -10.15
C ASN A 7 -18.10 38.09 -10.75
N CYS A 8 -18.00 37.03 -9.97
CA CYS A 8 -18.05 35.65 -10.50
C CYS A 8 -19.33 35.35 -11.28
N ILE A 9 -20.49 35.81 -10.77
CA ILE A 9 -21.79 35.60 -11.42
C ILE A 9 -21.85 36.41 -12.72
N GLU A 10 -21.44 37.67 -12.68
CA GLU A 10 -21.43 38.57 -13.84
C GLU A 10 -20.52 38.08 -14.96
N GLU A 11 -19.40 37.45 -14.59
CA GLU A 11 -18.46 36.86 -15.52
C GLU A 11 -18.95 35.53 -16.11
N CYS A 12 -19.66 34.70 -15.34
CA CYS A 12 -20.06 33.38 -15.76
C CYS A 12 -21.39 33.31 -16.49
N VAL A 13 -22.42 34.08 -16.03
CA VAL A 13 -23.79 34.00 -16.59
C VAL A 13 -23.84 34.30 -18.09
N PRO A 14 -23.19 35.36 -18.64
CA PRO A 14 -23.19 35.58 -20.09
C PRO A 14 -22.50 34.43 -20.87
N ARG A 15 -21.61 33.70 -20.24
CA ARG A 15 -20.88 32.57 -20.85
C ARG A 15 -21.61 31.23 -20.77
N MET A 16 -22.76 31.20 -20.07
CA MET A 16 -23.62 30.02 -20.01
C MET A 16 -24.49 29.85 -21.28
N ASP A 17 -24.53 30.85 -22.18
CA ASP A 17 -25.32 30.72 -23.39
C ASP A 17 -24.76 29.63 -24.31
N GLY A 18 -25.58 28.61 -24.55
CA GLY A 18 -25.23 27.48 -25.40
C GLY A 18 -24.18 26.52 -24.84
N VAL A 19 -23.86 26.57 -23.54
CA VAL A 19 -22.99 25.64 -22.83
C VAL A 19 -23.64 25.11 -21.57
N GLU A 20 -23.24 23.91 -21.15
CA GLU A 20 -23.76 23.28 -19.93
C GLU A 20 -22.96 23.63 -18.70
N VAL A 21 -21.67 23.87 -18.85
CA VAL A 21 -20.72 24.12 -17.75
C VAL A 21 -19.79 25.27 -18.13
N VAL A 22 -19.61 26.22 -17.21
CA VAL A 22 -18.54 27.21 -17.26
C VAL A 22 -17.53 26.82 -16.17
N TRP A 23 -16.36 26.38 -16.57
CA TRP A 23 -15.27 26.02 -15.67
C TRP A 23 -14.28 27.18 -15.59
N PHE A 24 -14.07 27.72 -14.39
CA PHE A 24 -13.22 28.90 -14.15
C PHE A 24 -12.06 28.54 -13.23
N ASP A 25 -11.04 29.39 -13.21
CA ASP A 25 -9.83 29.21 -12.43
C ASP A 25 -9.95 29.76 -11.01
N TYR A 26 -8.94 29.49 -10.20
CA TYR A 26 -8.92 29.86 -8.79
C TYR A 26 -7.53 30.29 -8.33
N TYR A 27 -7.46 30.85 -7.13
CA TYR A 27 -6.21 31.05 -6.42
C TYR A 27 -6.32 30.60 -4.97
N PHE A 28 -5.16 30.30 -4.36
CA PHE A 28 -5.09 29.84 -2.98
C PHE A 28 -5.00 31.05 -2.04
N TYR A 29 -5.86 31.08 -1.04
CA TYR A 29 -5.75 31.98 0.10
C TYR A 29 -5.33 31.15 1.33
N TYR A 30 -4.14 31.43 1.86
CA TYR A 30 -3.59 30.75 3.01
C TYR A 30 -3.95 31.51 4.28
N ASP A 31 -4.82 30.95 5.08
CA ASP A 31 -5.40 31.53 6.28
C ASP A 31 -4.74 30.95 7.52
N ASP A 32 -4.06 31.80 8.31
CA ASP A 32 -3.36 31.41 9.56
C ASP A 32 -2.38 30.23 9.43
N ILE A 33 -1.69 30.13 8.28
CA ILE A 33 -0.67 29.11 8.06
C ILE A 33 0.70 29.79 7.98
N GLU A 34 1.56 29.50 8.94
CA GLU A 34 2.96 29.89 8.91
C GLU A 34 3.73 29.08 7.87
N ASN A 35 4.46 29.76 6.97
CA ASN A 35 5.28 29.14 5.91
C ASN A 35 4.55 28.05 5.08
N PRO A 36 3.44 28.40 4.39
CA PRO A 36 2.70 27.41 3.62
C PRO A 36 3.55 26.86 2.47
N LYS A 37 3.47 25.54 2.24
CA LYS A 37 3.92 24.97 0.96
C LYS A 37 2.98 25.49 -0.12
N LYS A 38 3.39 26.56 -0.82
CA LYS A 38 2.55 27.17 -1.86
C LYS A 38 2.40 26.20 -3.02
N GLN A 39 1.17 25.98 -3.42
CA GLN A 39 0.86 25.32 -4.67
C GLN A 39 1.20 26.27 -5.81
N ILE A 40 1.93 25.76 -6.82
CA ILE A 40 2.51 26.62 -7.86
C ILE A 40 1.56 26.78 -9.02
N LYS A 41 0.71 25.77 -9.30
CA LYS A 41 -0.19 25.75 -10.45
C LYS A 41 -1.62 25.44 -10.03
N THR A 42 -2.56 25.97 -10.80
CA THR A 42 -3.97 25.62 -10.72
C THR A 42 -4.28 24.45 -11.64
N ILE A 43 -5.49 23.86 -11.52
CA ILE A 43 -5.90 22.75 -12.38
C ILE A 43 -5.99 23.18 -13.87
N LEU A 44 -6.43 24.40 -14.17
CA LEU A 44 -6.46 24.90 -15.56
C LEU A 44 -5.06 25.13 -16.13
N GLU A 45 -4.12 25.60 -15.30
CA GLU A 45 -2.71 25.72 -15.67
C GLU A 45 -2.07 24.34 -15.92
N ASP A 46 -2.41 23.33 -15.12
CA ASP A 46 -1.95 21.95 -15.30
C ASP A 46 -2.54 21.32 -16.57
N TYR A 47 -3.80 21.63 -16.92
CA TYR A 47 -4.40 21.27 -18.21
C TYR A 47 -3.84 22.07 -19.41
N GLN A 48 -2.96 23.03 -19.15
CA GLN A 48 -2.26 23.85 -20.16
C GLN A 48 -3.19 24.64 -21.09
N PHE A 49 -4.36 25.08 -20.59
CA PHE A 49 -5.20 26.00 -21.33
C PHE A 49 -4.51 27.37 -21.49
N LYS A 50 -4.45 27.89 -22.72
CA LYS A 50 -3.77 29.15 -23.06
C LYS A 50 -4.75 30.32 -23.27
N LYS A 51 -5.99 30.03 -23.50
CA LYS A 51 -7.07 31.00 -23.73
C LYS A 51 -8.40 30.45 -23.21
N SER A 52 -9.33 31.32 -22.94
CA SER A 52 -10.71 30.93 -22.70
C SER A 52 -11.33 30.43 -24.00
N GLU A 53 -11.94 29.25 -23.94
CA GLU A 53 -12.50 28.57 -25.11
C GLU A 53 -13.59 27.57 -24.71
N THR A 54 -14.44 27.22 -25.66
CA THR A 54 -15.42 26.16 -25.45
C THR A 54 -14.85 24.83 -25.97
N ILE A 55 -14.92 23.81 -25.12
CA ILE A 55 -14.49 22.44 -25.45
C ILE A 55 -15.64 21.45 -25.29
N THR A 56 -15.52 20.31 -25.90
CA THR A 56 -16.44 19.17 -25.72
C THR A 56 -15.91 18.20 -24.65
N SER A 57 -16.76 17.30 -24.15
CA SER A 57 -16.36 16.18 -23.28
C SER A 57 -15.22 15.36 -23.88
N LYS A 58 -15.24 15.17 -25.21
CA LYS A 58 -14.16 14.45 -25.91
C LYS A 58 -12.83 15.19 -25.79
N GLN A 59 -12.82 16.49 -26.08
CA GLN A 59 -11.62 17.32 -25.96
C GLN A 59 -11.12 17.43 -24.51
N TRP A 60 -12.03 17.46 -23.54
CA TRP A 60 -11.64 17.37 -22.12
C TRP A 60 -10.92 16.05 -21.80
N LEU A 61 -11.45 14.90 -22.26
CA LEU A 61 -10.82 13.61 -22.06
C LEU A 61 -9.47 13.49 -22.79
N GLU A 62 -9.39 14.02 -24.02
CA GLU A 62 -8.14 14.06 -24.79
C GLU A 62 -7.08 14.85 -24.03
N LYS A 63 -7.41 16.05 -23.51
CA LYS A 63 -6.49 16.85 -22.69
C LYS A 63 -6.13 16.18 -21.36
N THR A 64 -7.06 15.46 -20.75
CA THR A 64 -6.80 14.64 -19.56
C THR A 64 -5.71 13.59 -19.84
N LEU A 65 -5.81 12.92 -20.97
CA LEU A 65 -4.83 11.92 -21.41
C LEU A 65 -3.49 12.54 -21.81
N GLU A 66 -3.49 13.66 -22.54
CA GLU A 66 -2.27 14.38 -22.93
C GLU A 66 -1.44 14.82 -21.72
N ASN A 67 -2.10 15.22 -20.65
CA ASN A 67 -1.44 15.66 -19.42
C ASN A 67 -1.28 14.55 -18.36
N ASN A 68 -1.61 13.29 -18.72
CA ASN A 68 -1.50 12.10 -17.87
C ASN A 68 -2.24 12.22 -16.53
N PHE A 69 -3.40 12.88 -16.50
CA PHE A 69 -4.23 12.91 -15.31
C PHE A 69 -4.98 11.59 -15.15
N THR A 70 -4.94 11.05 -13.94
CA THR A 70 -5.62 9.81 -13.55
C THR A 70 -6.78 10.06 -12.59
N ALA A 71 -6.94 11.31 -12.15
CA ALA A 71 -8.03 11.80 -11.30
C ALA A 71 -8.48 13.16 -11.77
N PHE A 72 -9.74 13.50 -11.51
CA PHE A 72 -10.30 14.80 -11.85
C PHE A 72 -11.29 15.24 -10.78
N TRP A 73 -11.29 16.51 -10.44
CA TRP A 73 -12.21 17.15 -9.51
C TRP A 73 -12.56 18.54 -10.02
N LEU A 74 -13.78 18.96 -9.84
CA LEU A 74 -14.24 20.26 -10.31
C LEU A 74 -14.87 21.10 -9.20
N GLY A 75 -15.62 20.49 -8.31
CA GLY A 75 -16.18 21.13 -7.13
C GLY A 75 -16.88 22.47 -7.42
N GLN A 76 -16.53 23.48 -6.65
CA GLN A 76 -17.11 24.82 -6.72
C GLN A 76 -16.48 25.73 -7.79
N MET A 77 -15.49 25.26 -8.54
CA MET A 77 -14.80 26.00 -9.62
C MET A 77 -15.57 25.97 -10.93
N CYS A 78 -16.89 25.81 -10.88
CA CYS A 78 -17.73 25.83 -12.05
C CYS A 78 -19.09 26.45 -11.77
N MET A 79 -19.69 26.98 -12.82
CA MET A 79 -21.11 27.30 -12.89
C MET A 79 -21.80 26.34 -13.84
N ILE A 80 -22.94 25.80 -13.43
CA ILE A 80 -23.64 24.73 -14.16
C ILE A 80 -25.03 25.24 -14.55
N ASN A 81 -25.45 24.91 -15.76
CA ASN A 81 -26.84 25.14 -16.17
C ASN A 81 -27.76 24.18 -15.41
N PHE A 82 -28.32 24.66 -14.30
CA PHE A 82 -29.10 23.82 -13.39
C PHE A 82 -30.40 23.34 -14.05
N ILE A 83 -31.13 24.21 -14.74
CA ILE A 83 -32.48 23.91 -15.27
C ILE A 83 -32.39 22.94 -16.45
N GLN A 84 -31.58 23.28 -17.45
CA GLN A 84 -31.54 22.52 -18.71
C GLN A 84 -30.61 21.30 -18.66
N PHE A 85 -29.58 21.32 -17.84
CA PHE A 85 -28.56 20.30 -17.83
C PHE A 85 -28.54 19.50 -16.53
N LEU A 86 -28.22 20.09 -15.39
CA LEU A 86 -28.02 19.34 -14.14
C LEU A 86 -29.27 18.55 -13.71
N ASN A 87 -30.46 19.17 -13.83
CA ASN A 87 -31.73 18.48 -13.56
C ASN A 87 -31.99 17.32 -14.54
N HIS A 88 -31.58 17.49 -15.81
CA HIS A 88 -31.78 16.45 -16.83
C HIS A 88 -30.90 15.23 -16.53
N ILE A 89 -29.62 15.44 -16.23
CA ILE A 89 -28.68 14.34 -15.95
C ILE A 89 -28.85 13.74 -14.54
N LYS A 90 -29.61 14.40 -13.65
CA LYS A 90 -29.90 13.98 -12.26
C LYS A 90 -28.62 13.68 -11.44
N LEU A 91 -27.51 14.31 -11.80
CA LEU A 91 -26.24 14.14 -11.08
C LEU A 91 -26.32 14.84 -9.73
N LYS A 92 -25.85 14.16 -8.68
CA LYS A 92 -25.82 14.69 -7.31
C LYS A 92 -24.52 14.31 -6.61
N PHE A 93 -24.18 15.04 -5.58
CA PHE A 93 -23.07 14.69 -4.69
C PHE A 93 -23.38 13.46 -3.85
N ILE A 94 -22.36 12.67 -3.55
CA ILE A 94 -22.47 11.48 -2.71
C ILE A 94 -22.43 11.92 -1.24
N ASN A 95 -23.51 11.71 -0.51
CA ASN A 95 -23.56 12.05 0.91
C ASN A 95 -22.80 11.05 1.78
N GLY A 96 -22.01 11.54 2.75
CA GLY A 96 -21.36 10.72 3.75
C GLY A 96 -19.98 10.20 3.35
N ILE A 97 -19.35 10.81 2.36
CA ILE A 97 -17.94 10.64 2.00
C ILE A 97 -17.25 12.00 1.92
N ILE A 98 -15.95 12.01 1.77
CA ILE A 98 -15.13 13.18 1.39
C ILE A 98 -14.67 13.02 -0.05
N HIS A 99 -14.23 14.11 -0.69
CA HIS A 99 -13.83 14.11 -2.11
C HIS A 99 -14.96 13.71 -3.08
N GLU A 100 -16.19 14.00 -2.71
CA GLU A 100 -17.38 13.79 -3.53
C GLU A 100 -17.35 14.58 -4.84
N ASP A 101 -16.52 15.60 -4.90
CA ASP A 101 -16.25 16.45 -6.08
C ASP A 101 -15.51 15.67 -7.21
N HIS A 102 -14.77 14.61 -6.88
CA HIS A 102 -14.15 13.77 -7.90
C HIS A 102 -15.17 13.05 -8.77
N HIS A 103 -16.09 12.31 -8.16
CA HIS A 103 -17.16 11.62 -8.87
C HIS A 103 -18.04 12.63 -9.61
N PHE A 104 -18.45 13.68 -8.91
CA PHE A 104 -19.31 14.73 -9.48
C PHE A 104 -18.65 15.40 -10.70
N GLY A 105 -17.40 15.84 -10.58
CA GLY A 105 -16.67 16.50 -11.65
C GLY A 105 -16.42 15.62 -12.87
N MET A 106 -16.01 14.35 -12.64
CA MET A 106 -15.83 13.39 -13.74
C MET A 106 -17.13 13.15 -14.51
N LEU A 107 -18.24 12.88 -13.83
CA LEU A 107 -19.51 12.61 -14.49
C LEU A 107 -20.17 13.85 -15.08
N LEU A 108 -19.97 15.01 -14.48
CA LEU A 108 -20.42 16.28 -15.04
C LEU A 108 -19.76 16.53 -16.40
N CYS A 109 -18.44 16.48 -16.46
CA CYS A 109 -17.68 16.74 -17.69
C CYS A 109 -17.88 15.64 -18.74
N LEU A 110 -18.09 14.38 -18.33
CA LEU A 110 -18.40 13.29 -19.25
C LEU A 110 -19.74 13.49 -19.98
N GLN A 111 -20.74 14.06 -19.30
CA GLN A 111 -22.09 14.23 -19.80
C GLN A 111 -22.34 15.57 -20.48
N ALA A 112 -21.49 16.58 -20.24
CA ALA A 112 -21.63 17.89 -20.85
C ALA A 112 -21.24 17.85 -22.32
N ASN A 113 -22.07 18.40 -23.23
CA ASN A 113 -21.73 18.55 -24.63
C ASN A 113 -20.70 19.67 -24.84
N LYS A 114 -20.84 20.77 -24.10
CA LYS A 114 -19.99 21.94 -24.19
C LYS A 114 -19.62 22.47 -22.81
N ILE A 115 -18.34 22.66 -22.60
CA ILE A 115 -17.74 23.22 -21.40
C ILE A 115 -16.97 24.48 -21.78
N TYR A 116 -17.34 25.62 -21.26
CA TYR A 116 -16.60 26.86 -21.44
C TYR A 116 -15.49 26.96 -20.41
N ILE A 117 -14.25 27.01 -20.85
CA ILE A 117 -13.08 27.26 -20.03
C ILE A 117 -12.89 28.76 -19.84
N ASN A 118 -12.97 29.22 -18.62
CA ASN A 118 -12.75 30.62 -18.26
C ASN A 118 -11.44 30.73 -17.45
N LEU A 119 -10.41 31.35 -18.02
CA LEU A 119 -9.13 31.53 -17.34
C LEU A 119 -9.12 32.57 -16.23
N ASN A 120 -10.23 33.33 -16.05
CA ASN A 120 -10.34 34.23 -14.93
C ASN A 120 -10.37 33.46 -13.61
N LYS A 121 -9.58 33.89 -12.63
CA LYS A 121 -9.56 33.31 -11.29
C LYS A 121 -10.74 33.87 -10.49
N LEU A 122 -11.84 33.13 -10.47
CA LEU A 122 -13.12 33.58 -9.88
C LEU A 122 -13.45 32.88 -8.56
N TYR A 123 -12.62 31.94 -8.15
CA TYR A 123 -12.77 31.16 -6.91
C TYR A 123 -11.56 31.31 -6.01
N ILE A 124 -11.80 31.44 -4.72
CA ILE A 124 -10.78 31.56 -3.68
C ILE A 124 -10.81 30.31 -2.83
N TYR A 125 -9.82 29.45 -3.06
CA TYR A 125 -9.63 28.22 -2.30
C TYR A 125 -8.91 28.54 -0.99
N ARG A 126 -9.65 28.46 0.12
CA ARG A 126 -9.12 28.80 1.44
C ARG A 126 -8.40 27.61 2.08
N VAL A 127 -7.09 27.72 2.18
CA VAL A 127 -6.26 26.71 2.88
C VAL A 127 -6.08 27.15 4.33
N ARG A 128 -6.51 26.31 5.27
CA ARG A 128 -6.50 26.61 6.71
C ARG A 128 -6.01 25.42 7.54
N PRO A 129 -5.42 25.64 8.74
CA PRO A 129 -4.90 24.57 9.58
C PRO A 129 -5.97 23.54 9.98
N ASN A 130 -7.20 24.01 10.15
CA ASN A 130 -8.33 23.22 10.67
C ASN A 130 -9.21 22.62 9.56
N SER A 131 -8.69 22.48 8.33
CA SER A 131 -9.42 21.83 7.25
C SER A 131 -9.61 20.33 7.54
N ILE A 132 -10.73 19.77 7.10
CA ILE A 132 -10.97 18.31 7.04
C ILE A 132 -9.84 17.61 6.28
N MET A 133 -9.25 18.29 5.32
CA MET A 133 -8.13 17.82 4.50
C MET A 133 -6.78 17.85 5.22
N ASN A 134 -6.69 18.48 6.39
CA ASN A 134 -5.47 18.45 7.20
C ASN A 134 -5.41 17.18 8.05
N TYR A 135 -4.63 16.21 7.60
CA TYR A 135 -4.45 14.92 8.30
C TYR A 135 -3.48 14.99 9.49
N ASN A 136 -2.78 16.12 9.68
CA ASN A 136 -1.77 16.30 10.73
C ASN A 136 -2.29 17.02 11.99
N ASP A 137 -3.58 17.29 12.10
CA ASP A 137 -4.16 18.11 13.16
C ASP A 137 -4.43 17.37 14.49
N ASN A 138 -3.86 16.20 14.71
CA ASN A 138 -4.04 15.37 15.91
C ASN A 138 -5.52 15.15 16.32
N GLY A 139 -6.44 15.21 15.34
CA GLY A 139 -7.84 14.88 15.56
C GLY A 139 -8.71 15.96 16.20
N LYS A 140 -8.27 17.22 16.20
CA LYS A 140 -9.05 18.33 16.81
C LYS A 140 -10.33 18.66 16.04
N ASN A 141 -10.37 18.42 14.71
CA ASN A 141 -11.53 18.73 13.85
C ASN A 141 -12.10 17.46 13.23
N ILE A 142 -13.12 16.94 13.87
CA ILE A 142 -13.81 15.74 13.42
C ILE A 142 -15.26 16.12 13.13
N ASN A 143 -15.69 15.98 11.87
CA ASN A 143 -17.09 16.09 11.55
C ASN A 143 -17.89 14.88 12.10
N LYS A 144 -19.21 15.03 12.18
CA LYS A 144 -20.11 14.00 12.73
C LYS A 144 -19.99 12.68 11.96
N SER A 145 -19.83 12.72 10.64
CA SER A 145 -19.71 11.53 9.79
C SER A 145 -18.44 10.75 10.10
N LEU A 146 -17.29 11.44 10.17
CA LEU A 146 -16.01 10.80 10.54
C LEU A 146 -16.03 10.24 11.96
N LYS A 147 -16.65 10.96 12.91
CA LYS A 147 -16.80 10.46 14.30
C LYS A 147 -17.61 9.16 14.34
N ASN A 148 -18.73 9.12 13.64
CA ASN A 148 -19.56 7.92 13.55
C ASN A 148 -18.80 6.77 12.87
N PHE A 149 -18.05 7.06 11.82
CA PHE A 149 -17.20 6.10 11.12
C PHE A 149 -16.12 5.50 12.05
N CYS A 150 -15.39 6.35 12.79
CA CYS A 150 -14.39 5.88 13.74
C CYS A 150 -15.01 4.99 14.83
N ASN A 151 -16.16 5.37 15.35
CA ASN A 151 -16.87 4.58 16.37
C ASN A 151 -17.33 3.22 15.80
N LEU A 152 -17.87 3.19 14.58
CA LEU A 152 -18.36 1.97 13.94
C LEU A 152 -17.23 0.95 13.71
N LEU A 153 -16.05 1.43 13.34
CA LEU A 153 -14.88 0.59 13.04
C LEU A 153 -13.93 0.43 14.23
N ASN A 154 -14.23 1.04 15.37
CA ASN A 154 -13.37 1.06 16.56
C ASN A 154 -11.94 1.57 16.26
N LEU A 155 -11.85 2.65 15.48
CA LEU A 155 -10.59 3.28 15.07
C LEU A 155 -10.30 4.53 15.89
N ASN A 156 -9.02 4.80 16.14
CA ASN A 156 -8.60 6.13 16.55
C ASN A 156 -8.80 7.13 15.39
N VAL A 157 -8.79 8.42 15.71
CA VAL A 157 -9.12 9.47 14.75
C VAL A 157 -8.14 9.54 13.59
N ILE A 158 -6.85 9.31 13.82
CA ILE A 158 -5.80 9.41 12.80
C ILE A 158 -5.99 8.31 11.76
N ASP A 159 -6.13 7.06 12.20
CA ASP A 159 -6.36 5.93 11.31
C ASP A 159 -7.75 5.99 10.67
N GLY A 160 -8.74 6.45 11.43
CA GLY A 160 -10.08 6.70 10.92
C GLY A 160 -10.10 7.72 9.78
N LYS A 161 -9.40 8.86 9.89
CA LYS A 161 -9.26 9.86 8.81
C LYS A 161 -8.60 9.25 7.56
N LYS A 162 -7.49 8.53 7.75
CA LYS A 162 -6.77 7.87 6.63
C LYS A 162 -7.67 6.89 5.91
N TYR A 163 -8.33 6.00 6.65
CA TYR A 163 -9.16 4.98 6.04
C TYR A 163 -10.47 5.54 5.46
N TYR A 164 -11.06 6.56 6.09
CA TYR A 164 -12.22 7.26 5.55
C TYR A 164 -11.95 7.90 4.18
N LYS A 165 -10.73 8.41 3.99
CA LYS A 165 -10.26 8.89 2.68
C LYS A 165 -10.21 7.76 1.65
N ILE A 166 -9.59 6.62 2.00
CA ILE A 166 -9.49 5.45 1.12
C ILE A 166 -10.88 4.97 0.69
N LEU A 167 -11.78 4.81 1.65
CA LEU A 167 -13.16 4.41 1.40
C LEU A 167 -13.87 5.41 0.49
N SER A 168 -13.70 6.68 0.73
CA SER A 168 -14.31 7.75 -0.08
C SER A 168 -13.84 7.72 -1.53
N TYR A 169 -12.52 7.58 -1.77
CA TYR A 169 -11.98 7.43 -3.13
C TYR A 169 -12.48 6.18 -3.82
N GLY A 170 -12.49 5.04 -3.13
CA GLY A 170 -12.96 3.80 -3.71
C GLY A 170 -14.46 3.82 -4.07
N ILE A 171 -15.30 4.43 -3.26
CA ILE A 171 -16.74 4.61 -3.57
C ILE A 171 -16.92 5.56 -4.76
N ASN A 172 -16.21 6.69 -4.78
CA ASN A 172 -16.23 7.62 -5.93
C ASN A 172 -15.84 6.89 -7.22
N ALA A 173 -14.74 6.14 -7.19
CA ALA A 173 -14.23 5.38 -8.32
C ALA A 173 -15.23 4.32 -8.81
N PHE A 174 -15.80 3.55 -7.90
CA PHE A 174 -16.80 2.54 -8.24
C PHE A 174 -18.01 3.15 -8.94
N LEU A 175 -18.59 4.20 -8.37
CA LEU A 175 -19.77 4.85 -8.94
C LEU A 175 -19.48 5.48 -10.30
N ALA A 176 -18.27 6.05 -10.48
CA ALA A 176 -17.85 6.60 -11.76
C ALA A 176 -17.69 5.51 -12.84
N LEU A 177 -17.06 4.36 -12.50
CA LEU A 177 -16.94 3.22 -13.41
C LEU A 177 -18.28 2.57 -13.72
N ASN A 178 -19.13 2.37 -12.70
CA ASN A 178 -20.47 1.83 -12.89
C ASN A 178 -21.32 2.69 -13.81
N PHE A 179 -21.27 4.02 -13.64
CA PHE A 179 -21.91 4.95 -14.54
C PHE A 179 -21.36 4.84 -15.97
N SER A 180 -20.03 4.83 -16.12
CA SER A 180 -19.38 4.77 -17.43
C SER A 180 -19.76 3.51 -18.20
N ASN A 181 -19.85 2.37 -17.54
CA ASN A 181 -20.25 1.09 -18.15
C ASN A 181 -21.67 1.11 -18.74
N ASN A 182 -22.55 1.95 -18.20
CA ASN A 182 -23.95 2.10 -18.63
C ASN A 182 -24.17 3.34 -19.52
N PHE A 183 -23.14 4.13 -19.78
CA PHE A 183 -23.25 5.34 -20.57
C PHE A 183 -23.32 5.04 -22.07
N HIS A 184 -24.21 5.72 -22.78
CA HIS A 184 -24.57 5.39 -24.18
C HIS A 184 -23.46 5.66 -25.20
N ASN A 185 -22.56 6.64 -24.97
CA ASN A 185 -21.54 7.06 -25.93
C ASN A 185 -20.25 6.23 -25.79
N LYS A 186 -20.12 5.18 -26.62
CA LYS A 186 -19.00 4.23 -26.57
C LYS A 186 -17.62 4.86 -26.81
N ASP A 187 -17.54 5.91 -27.62
CA ASP A 187 -16.25 6.56 -27.90
C ASP A 187 -15.77 7.38 -26.69
N LEU A 188 -16.67 8.08 -26.04
CA LEU A 188 -16.33 8.78 -24.78
C LEU A 188 -15.97 7.79 -23.68
N ILE A 189 -16.69 6.66 -23.57
CA ILE A 189 -16.35 5.61 -22.58
C ILE A 189 -14.94 5.06 -22.81
N LYS A 190 -14.56 4.83 -24.05
CA LYS A 190 -13.21 4.33 -24.38
C LYS A 190 -12.12 5.30 -23.92
N LEU A 191 -12.32 6.59 -24.12
CA LEU A 191 -11.39 7.63 -23.66
C LEU A 191 -11.41 7.76 -22.12
N PHE A 192 -12.59 7.74 -21.51
CA PHE A 192 -12.77 7.79 -20.07
C PHE A 192 -12.05 6.63 -19.37
N ASN A 193 -12.26 5.41 -19.87
CA ASN A 193 -11.59 4.23 -19.33
C ASN A 193 -10.07 4.29 -19.52
N LYS A 194 -9.59 4.83 -20.65
CA LYS A 194 -8.15 5.00 -20.86
C LYS A 194 -7.54 6.00 -19.85
N ALA A 195 -8.28 7.06 -19.50
CA ALA A 195 -7.82 8.07 -18.55
C ALA A 195 -7.89 7.60 -17.10
N PHE A 196 -9.00 7.04 -16.68
CA PHE A 196 -9.33 6.91 -15.26
C PHE A 196 -9.43 5.47 -14.75
N LYS A 197 -9.68 4.47 -15.62
CA LYS A 197 -10.04 3.11 -15.16
C LYS A 197 -9.00 2.48 -14.24
N ASN A 198 -7.74 2.51 -14.60
CA ASN A 198 -6.68 1.87 -13.80
C ASN A 198 -6.58 2.47 -12.39
N GLU A 199 -6.64 3.78 -12.29
CA GLU A 199 -6.57 4.44 -10.99
C GLU A 199 -7.84 4.20 -10.15
N CYS A 200 -9.00 4.22 -10.79
CA CYS A 200 -10.25 3.87 -10.13
C CYS A 200 -10.22 2.42 -9.60
N GLU A 201 -9.73 1.47 -10.37
CA GLU A 201 -9.57 0.08 -9.94
C GLU A 201 -8.59 -0.04 -8.76
N ASN A 202 -7.49 0.72 -8.76
CA ASN A 202 -6.56 0.80 -7.64
C ASN A 202 -7.24 1.33 -6.37
N TRP A 203 -8.00 2.41 -6.47
CA TRP A 203 -8.72 2.96 -5.31
C TRP A 203 -9.77 2.00 -4.73
N ILE A 204 -10.45 1.24 -5.59
CA ILE A 204 -11.40 0.21 -5.14
C ILE A 204 -10.64 -0.94 -4.44
N TYR A 205 -9.51 -1.36 -5.02
CA TYR A 205 -8.65 -2.38 -4.41
C TYR A 205 -8.15 -1.96 -3.02
N ASP A 206 -7.76 -0.71 -2.86
CA ASP A 206 -7.24 -0.15 -1.60
C ASP A 206 -8.21 -0.23 -0.44
N ILE A 207 -9.53 -0.24 -0.69
CA ILE A 207 -10.54 -0.42 0.36
C ILE A 207 -10.28 -1.69 1.18
N ILE A 208 -9.94 -2.78 0.52
CA ILE A 208 -9.70 -4.08 1.17
C ILE A 208 -8.22 -4.24 1.54
N ALA A 209 -7.31 -3.85 0.64
CA ALA A 209 -5.87 -4.01 0.85
C ALA A 209 -5.35 -3.23 2.06
N GLN A 210 -5.95 -2.07 2.35
CA GLN A 210 -5.55 -1.19 3.45
C GLN A 210 -6.55 -1.20 4.61
N TYR A 211 -7.49 -2.17 4.64
CA TYR A 211 -8.50 -2.23 5.71
C TYR A 211 -7.83 -2.50 7.06
N PRO A 212 -8.08 -1.64 8.07
CA PRO A 212 -7.31 -1.68 9.33
C PRO A 212 -7.79 -2.73 10.33
N THR A 213 -8.91 -3.41 10.05
CA THR A 213 -9.50 -4.39 10.97
C THR A 213 -9.89 -5.67 10.23
N ASN A 214 -10.09 -6.77 10.95
CA ASN A 214 -10.55 -8.03 10.38
C ASN A 214 -12.09 -8.14 10.31
N ASP A 215 -12.82 -7.13 10.79
CA ASP A 215 -14.27 -7.08 10.79
C ASP A 215 -14.83 -6.41 9.52
N LEU A 216 -14.84 -7.12 8.41
CA LEU A 216 -15.43 -6.66 7.16
C LEU A 216 -16.92 -6.32 7.26
N ARG A 217 -17.62 -6.84 8.27
CA ARG A 217 -19.05 -6.58 8.48
C ARG A 217 -19.32 -5.09 8.70
N SER A 218 -18.56 -4.44 9.56
CA SER A 218 -18.71 -3.00 9.83
C SER A 218 -18.41 -2.16 8.59
N LEU A 219 -17.42 -2.56 7.78
CA LEU A 219 -17.14 -1.92 6.50
C LEU A 219 -18.34 -2.00 5.55
N PHE A 220 -18.93 -3.19 5.36
CA PHE A 220 -20.08 -3.35 4.47
C PHE A 220 -21.32 -2.60 4.97
N ILE A 221 -21.55 -2.50 6.29
CA ILE A 221 -22.63 -1.68 6.86
C ILE A 221 -22.45 -0.19 6.45
N GLU A 222 -21.24 0.33 6.51
CA GLU A 222 -20.99 1.73 6.12
C GLU A 222 -21.16 1.95 4.61
N ILE A 223 -20.63 1.07 3.77
CA ILE A 223 -20.83 1.11 2.32
C ILE A 223 -22.33 1.07 1.98
N PHE A 224 -23.07 0.15 2.59
CA PHE A 224 -24.52 0.03 2.44
C PHE A 224 -25.25 1.33 2.79
N ARG A 225 -24.88 1.94 3.94
CA ARG A 225 -25.46 3.21 4.39
C ARG A 225 -25.24 4.34 3.37
N ILE A 226 -24.05 4.44 2.83
CA ILE A 226 -23.69 5.47 1.84
C ILE A 226 -24.47 5.26 0.54
N MET A 227 -24.46 4.04 0.00
CA MET A 227 -25.12 3.72 -1.27
C MET A 227 -26.64 3.84 -1.20
N LYS A 228 -27.27 3.46 -0.09
CA LYS A 228 -28.71 3.65 0.16
C LYS A 228 -29.12 5.14 0.11
N ASN A 229 -28.27 6.02 0.56
CA ASN A 229 -28.54 7.46 0.53
C ASN A 229 -28.29 8.08 -0.86
N TYR A 230 -27.52 7.42 -1.71
CA TYR A 230 -27.17 7.88 -3.04
C TYR A 230 -28.19 7.47 -4.10
N GLU A 231 -28.61 6.20 -4.13
CA GLU A 231 -29.43 5.60 -5.19
C GLU A 231 -30.60 4.78 -4.62
N THR A 232 -31.74 4.83 -5.26
CA THR A 232 -32.95 4.06 -4.85
C THR A 232 -32.77 2.57 -5.10
N ASN A 233 -32.04 2.19 -6.16
CA ASN A 233 -31.73 0.77 -6.49
C ASN A 233 -30.36 0.35 -5.91
N TYR A 234 -30.14 0.66 -4.64
CA TYR A 234 -28.88 0.44 -3.96
C TYR A 234 -28.49 -1.04 -3.82
N GLU A 235 -29.42 -1.97 -3.85
CA GLU A 235 -29.15 -3.40 -3.70
C GLU A 235 -28.30 -3.94 -4.86
N ASN A 236 -28.70 -3.63 -6.11
CA ASN A 236 -27.91 -3.99 -7.28
C ASN A 236 -26.56 -3.29 -7.29
N LEU A 237 -26.53 -2.02 -6.90
CA LEU A 237 -25.30 -1.24 -6.81
C LEU A 237 -24.30 -1.84 -5.82
N ILE A 238 -24.78 -2.37 -4.68
CA ILE A 238 -23.93 -3.07 -3.70
C ILE A 238 -23.42 -4.41 -4.25
N LEU A 239 -24.26 -5.16 -4.94
CA LEU A 239 -23.83 -6.42 -5.57
C LEU A 239 -22.75 -6.18 -6.62
N ASP A 240 -22.90 -5.16 -7.45
CA ASP A 240 -21.90 -4.76 -8.45
C ASP A 240 -20.58 -4.32 -7.80
N PHE A 241 -20.66 -3.60 -6.68
CA PHE A 241 -19.49 -3.19 -5.92
C PHE A 241 -18.74 -4.38 -5.31
N ILE A 242 -19.47 -5.32 -4.70
CA ILE A 242 -18.89 -6.55 -4.15
C ILE A 242 -18.26 -7.39 -5.27
N ALA A 243 -18.91 -7.51 -6.42
CA ALA A 243 -18.38 -8.22 -7.57
C ALA A 243 -17.08 -7.58 -8.08
N MET A 244 -17.02 -6.25 -8.15
CA MET A 244 -15.82 -5.52 -8.56
C MET A 244 -14.66 -5.71 -7.59
N ILE A 245 -14.90 -5.64 -6.27
CA ILE A 245 -13.90 -5.94 -5.24
C ILE A 245 -13.35 -7.36 -5.38
N ILE A 246 -14.22 -8.34 -5.58
CA ILE A 246 -13.81 -9.75 -5.74
C ILE A 246 -12.95 -9.93 -7.00
N ASN A 247 -13.34 -9.32 -8.12
CA ASN A 247 -12.61 -9.41 -9.39
C ASN A 247 -11.22 -8.77 -9.30
N ASN A 248 -11.13 -7.59 -8.69
CA ASN A 248 -9.86 -6.89 -8.50
C ASN A 248 -8.89 -7.66 -7.57
N ASN A 249 -9.42 -8.45 -6.64
CA ASN A 249 -8.61 -9.33 -5.78
C ASN A 249 -8.16 -10.64 -6.45
N LYS A 250 -8.28 -10.77 -7.79
CA LYS A 250 -7.88 -11.95 -8.58
C LYS A 250 -8.56 -13.26 -8.16
N ILE A 251 -9.74 -13.20 -7.56
CA ILE A 251 -10.54 -14.37 -7.29
C ILE A 251 -11.27 -14.74 -8.59
N THR A 252 -10.80 -15.79 -9.26
CA THR A 252 -11.30 -16.26 -10.57
C THR A 252 -12.76 -16.77 -10.44
N ILE A 253 -13.75 -15.89 -10.55
CA ILE A 253 -15.19 -16.25 -10.60
C ILE A 253 -15.83 -15.82 -11.94
N VAL A 254 -15.02 -15.78 -13.02
CA VAL A 254 -15.49 -15.32 -14.34
C VAL A 254 -16.55 -16.23 -14.99
N LYS A 255 -16.76 -17.47 -14.51
CA LYS A 255 -17.79 -18.38 -15.07
C LYS A 255 -19.22 -18.15 -14.53
N GLN A 256 -19.38 -17.44 -13.42
CA GLN A 256 -20.72 -17.23 -12.82
C GLN A 256 -21.40 -15.93 -13.24
N SER A 257 -20.69 -14.99 -13.87
CA SER A 257 -21.26 -13.70 -14.31
C SER A 257 -22.36 -13.86 -15.38
N ASN A 258 -22.25 -14.88 -16.24
CA ASN A 258 -23.26 -15.16 -17.26
C ASN A 258 -24.53 -15.84 -16.69
N GLU A 259 -24.45 -16.54 -15.56
CA GLU A 259 -25.62 -17.09 -14.88
C GLU A 259 -26.39 -16.05 -14.06
N ILE A 260 -25.67 -15.00 -13.56
CA ILE A 260 -26.31 -13.92 -12.79
C ILE A 260 -27.28 -13.10 -13.67
N GLN A 261 -26.97 -12.91 -14.95
CA GLN A 261 -27.81 -12.16 -15.88
C GLN A 261 -29.11 -12.90 -16.24
N ASN A 262 -29.10 -14.25 -16.26
CA ASN A 262 -30.29 -15.08 -16.46
C ASN A 262 -31.14 -15.24 -15.19
N ASN A 263 -30.64 -14.82 -14.05
CA ASN A 263 -31.29 -15.04 -12.76
C ASN A 263 -31.93 -13.79 -12.13
N GLN A 264 -32.10 -12.68 -12.88
CA GLN A 264 -32.82 -11.50 -12.36
C GLN A 264 -34.24 -11.84 -11.83
N ASN A 265 -34.91 -12.80 -12.42
CA ASN A 265 -36.17 -13.32 -11.89
C ASN A 265 -36.00 -14.19 -10.62
N THR A 266 -34.86 -14.85 -10.49
CA THR A 266 -34.51 -15.66 -9.32
C THR A 266 -34.12 -14.80 -8.12
N ILE A 267 -33.47 -13.63 -8.35
CA ILE A 267 -33.13 -12.65 -7.30
C ILE A 267 -34.38 -12.09 -6.64
N LYS A 268 -35.47 -11.88 -7.42
CA LYS A 268 -36.77 -11.46 -6.88
C LYS A 268 -37.36 -12.50 -5.92
N ILE A 269 -37.21 -13.78 -6.26
CA ILE A 269 -37.62 -14.93 -5.42
C ILE A 269 -36.69 -15.06 -4.21
N TYR A 270 -35.38 -14.71 -4.37
CA TYR A 270 -34.42 -14.74 -3.27
C TYR A 270 -34.62 -13.56 -2.30
N CYS A 271 -35.05 -12.38 -2.76
CA CYS A 271 -35.42 -11.28 -1.86
C CYS A 271 -36.60 -11.64 -0.96
N GLU A 272 -37.56 -12.40 -1.47
CA GLU A 272 -38.67 -12.95 -0.67
C GLU A 272 -38.21 -14.09 0.28
N LYS A 273 -37.19 -14.86 -0.12
CA LYS A 273 -36.55 -15.88 0.73
C LYS A 273 -35.55 -15.34 1.75
N ILE A 274 -35.07 -14.12 1.61
CA ILE A 274 -34.12 -13.51 2.56
C ILE A 274 -34.66 -13.48 3.99
N ASN A 275 -35.99 -13.34 4.16
CA ASN A 275 -36.61 -13.42 5.48
C ASN A 275 -36.57 -14.84 6.09
N SER A 276 -36.44 -15.90 5.27
CA SER A 276 -36.26 -17.28 5.74
C SER A 276 -34.79 -17.71 5.85
N GLN A 277 -33.84 -16.88 5.37
CA GLN A 277 -32.42 -17.22 5.25
C GLN A 277 -31.49 -16.67 6.32
N ASN A 278 -32.00 -16.10 7.41
CA ASN A 278 -31.18 -15.80 8.60
C ASN A 278 -30.36 -17.03 9.08
N ASN A 279 -30.89 -18.23 8.85
CA ASN A 279 -30.17 -19.47 9.19
C ASN A 279 -29.01 -19.80 8.23
N ILE A 280 -29.12 -19.42 6.94
CA ILE A 280 -28.04 -19.69 5.96
C ILE A 280 -26.90 -18.68 6.16
N ILE A 281 -27.23 -17.43 6.45
CA ILE A 281 -26.23 -16.40 6.81
C ILE A 281 -25.49 -16.83 8.09
N LEU A 282 -26.18 -17.42 9.04
CA LEU A 282 -25.53 -17.92 10.27
C LEU A 282 -24.58 -19.08 9.96
N GLN A 283 -24.94 -20.00 9.05
CA GLN A 283 -24.05 -21.08 8.63
C GLN A 283 -22.83 -20.56 7.83
N GLN A 284 -23.04 -19.60 6.94
CA GLN A 284 -21.93 -18.97 6.20
C GLN A 284 -21.04 -18.13 7.11
N THR A 285 -21.61 -17.48 8.13
CA THR A 285 -20.84 -16.76 9.15
C THR A 285 -19.93 -17.72 9.93
N ASN A 286 -20.42 -18.92 10.24
CA ASN A 286 -19.60 -19.96 10.87
C ASN A 286 -18.51 -20.52 9.92
N GLN A 287 -18.78 -20.65 8.62
CA GLN A 287 -17.76 -21.03 7.64
C GLN A 287 -16.71 -19.94 7.43
N ILE A 288 -17.12 -18.68 7.40
CA ILE A 288 -16.21 -17.52 7.35
C ILE A 288 -15.39 -17.44 8.63
N HIS A 289 -15.97 -17.73 9.79
CA HIS A 289 -15.23 -17.81 11.05
C HIS A 289 -14.14 -18.89 11.01
N ASN A 290 -14.44 -20.06 10.47
CA ASN A 290 -13.46 -21.15 10.30
C ASN A 290 -12.36 -20.81 9.27
N LEU A 291 -12.73 -20.12 8.19
CA LEU A 291 -11.77 -19.64 7.19
C LEU A 291 -10.88 -18.52 7.76
N ASN A 292 -11.44 -17.63 8.58
CA ASN A 292 -10.67 -16.59 9.27
C ASN A 292 -9.68 -17.19 10.27
N THR A 293 -10.09 -18.23 11.03
CA THR A 293 -9.17 -18.95 11.92
C THR A 293 -8.02 -19.60 11.14
N THR A 294 -8.29 -20.14 9.97
CA THR A 294 -7.27 -20.72 9.07
C THR A 294 -6.35 -19.64 8.49
N LEU A 295 -6.90 -18.47 8.16
CA LEU A 295 -6.15 -17.31 7.66
C LEU A 295 -5.26 -16.71 8.77
N GLU A 296 -5.80 -16.63 9.99
CA GLU A 296 -5.05 -16.21 11.19
C GLU A 296 -3.83 -17.12 11.46
N ASN A 297 -4.03 -18.45 11.36
CA ASN A 297 -2.95 -19.41 11.49
C ASN A 297 -1.87 -19.26 10.39
N LYS A 298 -2.29 -18.96 9.16
CA LYS A 298 -1.36 -18.68 8.04
C LYS A 298 -0.65 -17.33 8.23
N ASN A 299 -1.33 -16.31 8.72
CA ASN A 299 -0.72 -15.01 9.02
C ASN A 299 0.29 -15.09 10.16
N GLN A 300 0.00 -15.86 11.20
CA GLN A 300 0.96 -16.15 12.27
C GLN A 300 2.22 -16.86 11.73
N LEU A 301 2.03 -17.76 10.78
CA LEU A 301 3.15 -18.41 10.11
C LEU A 301 3.96 -17.44 9.24
N LEU A 302 3.29 -16.51 8.55
CA LEU A 302 3.94 -15.45 7.76
C LEU A 302 4.72 -14.48 8.66
N ILE A 303 4.13 -14.02 9.75
CA ILE A 303 4.79 -13.16 10.76
C ILE A 303 6.03 -13.89 11.33
N THR A 304 5.89 -15.19 11.61
CA THR A 304 7.01 -15.99 12.10
C THR A 304 8.14 -16.07 11.06
N LYS A 305 7.81 -16.29 9.78
CA LYS A 305 8.79 -16.31 8.68
C LYS A 305 9.42 -14.93 8.45
N GLU A 306 8.65 -13.88 8.56
CA GLU A 306 9.11 -12.49 8.41
C GLU A 306 10.07 -12.10 9.55
N ASN A 307 9.76 -12.50 10.79
CA ASN A 307 10.64 -12.32 11.94
C ASN A 307 11.96 -13.11 11.77
N LEU A 308 11.87 -14.33 11.25
CA LEU A 308 13.04 -15.14 10.92
C LEU A 308 13.91 -14.47 9.85
N LEU A 309 13.29 -13.95 8.80
CA LEU A 309 13.98 -13.27 7.71
C LEU A 309 14.65 -11.97 8.21
N ASN A 310 13.93 -11.19 9.00
CA ASN A 310 14.44 -9.96 9.63
C ASN A 310 15.60 -10.26 10.57
N PHE A 311 15.50 -11.32 11.36
CA PHE A 311 16.62 -11.76 12.20
C PHE A 311 17.85 -12.11 11.36
N GLN A 312 17.66 -12.88 10.27
CA GLN A 312 18.77 -13.26 9.38
C GLN A 312 19.37 -12.05 8.65
N ASN A 313 18.55 -11.08 8.24
CA ASN A 313 19.03 -9.87 7.60
C ASN A 313 19.86 -8.99 8.56
N ASN A 314 19.47 -8.92 9.83
CA ASN A 314 20.15 -8.09 10.81
C ASN A 314 21.41 -8.74 11.38
N TYR A 315 21.39 -10.05 11.60
CA TYR A 315 22.44 -10.77 12.33
C TYR A 315 23.16 -11.84 11.52
N GLY A 316 22.70 -12.12 10.30
CA GLY A 316 23.22 -13.19 9.46
C GLY A 316 22.84 -14.58 9.97
N LYS A 317 23.54 -15.61 9.50
CA LYS A 317 23.33 -17.00 9.87
C LYS A 317 24.32 -17.44 10.96
N ALA A 318 23.87 -18.27 11.90
CA ALA A 318 24.74 -18.86 12.92
C ALA A 318 25.87 -19.70 12.28
N LYS A 319 25.57 -20.45 11.23
CA LYS A 319 26.56 -21.20 10.44
C LYS A 319 27.68 -20.31 9.95
N THR A 320 27.38 -19.18 9.32
CA THR A 320 28.38 -18.22 8.82
C THR A 320 29.20 -17.62 9.97
N ARG A 321 28.54 -17.37 11.11
CA ARG A 321 29.23 -16.87 12.30
C ARG A 321 30.26 -17.88 12.85
N VAL A 322 29.92 -19.18 12.82
CA VAL A 322 30.88 -20.26 13.18
C VAL A 322 32.01 -20.33 12.17
N GLN A 323 31.72 -20.23 10.87
CA GLN A 323 32.74 -20.23 9.82
C GLN A 323 33.69 -19.01 9.91
N ASN A 324 33.25 -17.93 10.48
CA ASN A 324 34.09 -16.76 10.75
C ASN A 324 34.94 -16.87 12.04
N GLN A 325 34.78 -17.92 12.83
CA GLN A 325 35.63 -18.14 14.01
C GLN A 325 37.04 -18.53 13.60
N LEU A 326 37.99 -18.22 14.49
CA LEU A 326 39.40 -18.47 14.25
C LEU A 326 39.67 -19.97 13.95
N SER A 327 39.01 -20.86 14.68
CA SER A 327 39.13 -22.30 14.47
C SER A 327 38.79 -22.71 13.05
N TYR A 328 37.67 -22.22 12.52
CA TYR A 328 37.26 -22.56 11.15
C TYR A 328 38.22 -21.96 10.11
N LYS A 329 38.56 -20.69 10.24
CA LYS A 329 39.47 -19.97 9.32
C LYS A 329 40.86 -20.68 9.27
N LEU A 330 41.38 -21.11 10.42
CA LEU A 330 42.66 -21.84 10.50
C LEU A 330 42.57 -23.24 9.90
N GLY A 331 41.50 -23.97 10.20
CA GLY A 331 41.31 -25.32 9.62
C GLY A 331 41.15 -25.25 8.10
N GLN A 332 40.42 -24.28 7.59
CA GLN A 332 40.29 -24.05 6.15
C GLN A 332 41.63 -23.71 5.49
N ALA A 333 42.44 -22.87 6.11
CA ALA A 333 43.77 -22.51 5.61
C ALA A 333 44.70 -23.74 5.58
N LEU A 334 44.66 -24.59 6.60
CA LEU A 334 45.42 -25.85 6.64
C LEU A 334 44.99 -26.75 5.48
N ILE A 335 43.70 -26.96 5.26
CA ILE A 335 43.19 -27.88 4.22
C ILE A 335 43.57 -27.35 2.82
N LEU A 336 43.41 -26.05 2.58
CA LEU A 336 43.66 -25.49 1.27
C LEU A 336 45.15 -25.49 0.91
N ASN A 337 46.00 -25.10 1.87
CA ASN A 337 47.43 -24.89 1.59
C ASN A 337 48.29 -26.19 1.80
N SER A 338 47.75 -27.21 2.44
CA SER A 338 48.45 -28.49 2.53
C SER A 338 48.52 -29.31 1.23
N LYS A 339 47.81 -28.86 0.18
CA LYS A 339 47.71 -29.55 -1.11
C LYS A 339 48.93 -29.36 -2.03
N SER A 340 49.78 -28.36 -1.76
CA SER A 340 50.97 -28.05 -2.56
C SER A 340 52.20 -27.80 -1.66
N VAL A 341 53.37 -28.06 -2.17
CA VAL A 341 54.63 -27.83 -1.43
C VAL A 341 54.83 -26.36 -1.11
N LEU A 342 54.56 -25.47 -2.06
CA LEU A 342 54.65 -24.04 -1.86
C LEU A 342 53.58 -23.55 -0.84
N GLY A 343 52.34 -24.06 -0.93
CA GLY A 343 51.30 -23.79 0.03
C GLY A 343 51.68 -24.23 1.45
N PHE A 344 52.28 -25.41 1.58
CA PHE A 344 52.73 -25.92 2.87
C PHE A 344 53.88 -25.03 3.49
N LEU A 345 54.82 -24.58 2.70
CA LEU A 345 55.89 -23.73 3.13
C LEU A 345 55.38 -22.31 3.54
N SER A 346 54.34 -21.84 2.91
CA SER A 346 53.69 -20.53 3.23
C SER A 346 52.74 -20.61 4.44
N LEU A 347 52.33 -21.80 4.89
CA LEU A 347 51.35 -21.99 5.98
C LEU A 347 51.68 -21.18 7.26
N PRO A 348 52.90 -21.14 7.78
CA PRO A 348 53.17 -20.33 8.99
C PRO A 348 52.82 -18.85 8.83
N PHE A 349 53.13 -18.27 7.67
CA PHE A 349 52.82 -16.87 7.37
C PHE A 349 51.34 -16.64 7.18
N ILE A 350 50.61 -17.56 6.51
CA ILE A 350 49.18 -17.52 6.34
C ILE A 350 48.46 -17.65 7.68
N ILE A 351 48.85 -18.59 8.53
CA ILE A 351 48.31 -18.78 9.88
C ILE A 351 48.50 -17.49 10.71
N LEU A 352 49.71 -16.95 10.69
CA LEU A 352 50.04 -15.69 11.43
C LEU A 352 49.15 -14.55 10.95
N SER A 353 49.03 -14.39 9.62
CA SER A 353 48.17 -13.35 9.01
C SER A 353 46.71 -13.50 9.45
N ILE A 354 46.16 -14.70 9.42
CA ILE A 354 44.78 -15.00 9.85
C ILE A 354 44.59 -14.66 11.33
N VAL A 355 45.53 -15.03 12.19
CA VAL A 355 45.48 -14.75 13.64
C VAL A 355 45.49 -13.23 13.91
N ILE A 356 46.41 -12.51 13.23
CA ILE A 356 46.53 -11.05 13.38
C ILE A 356 45.20 -10.39 12.90
N SER A 357 44.77 -10.70 11.69
CA SER A 357 43.52 -10.15 11.11
C SER A 357 42.33 -10.46 12.04
N HIS A 358 42.18 -11.68 12.50
CA HIS A 358 41.10 -12.05 13.40
C HIS A 358 41.14 -11.30 14.74
N LYS A 359 42.31 -11.09 15.31
CA LYS A 359 42.49 -10.25 16.51
C LYS A 359 42.10 -8.78 16.27
N GLN A 360 42.43 -8.25 15.10
CA GLN A 360 42.03 -6.87 14.73
C GLN A 360 40.49 -6.78 14.52
N GLU A 361 39.91 -7.74 13.81
CA GLU A 361 38.47 -7.84 13.64
C GLU A 361 37.74 -7.88 15.00
N GLN A 362 38.23 -8.70 15.94
CA GLN A 362 37.68 -8.80 17.30
C GLN A 362 37.82 -7.50 18.10
N LYS A 363 38.96 -6.82 17.99
CA LYS A 363 39.15 -5.51 18.64
C LYS A 363 38.20 -4.46 18.06
N ALA A 364 38.08 -4.41 16.74
CA ALA A 364 37.16 -3.49 16.04
C ALA A 364 35.71 -3.74 16.43
N TYR A 365 35.30 -5.01 16.47
CA TYR A 365 33.97 -5.41 16.92
C TYR A 365 33.70 -4.98 18.37
N LYS A 366 34.62 -5.27 19.31
CA LYS A 366 34.48 -4.85 20.71
C LYS A 366 34.36 -3.36 20.86
N PHE A 367 35.13 -2.61 20.06
CA PHE A 367 35.09 -1.12 20.07
C PHE A 367 33.71 -0.62 19.54
N LYS A 368 33.22 -1.19 18.45
CA LYS A 368 31.87 -0.85 17.90
C LYS A 368 30.76 -1.13 18.93
N VAL A 369 30.78 -2.31 19.55
CA VAL A 369 29.78 -2.69 20.56
C VAL A 369 29.89 -1.80 21.82
N LYS A 370 31.11 -1.42 22.23
CA LYS A 370 31.31 -0.49 23.37
C LYS A 370 30.70 0.88 23.04
N LYS A 371 30.83 1.35 21.79
CA LYS A 371 30.29 2.65 21.36
C LYS A 371 28.78 2.59 21.14
N ASN A 372 28.26 1.48 20.67
CA ASN A 372 26.82 1.25 20.46
C ASN A 372 26.46 -0.20 20.85
N PRO A 373 25.93 -0.43 22.07
CA PRO A 373 25.57 -1.76 22.56
C PRO A 373 24.56 -2.51 21.68
N ASN A 374 23.73 -1.81 20.92
CA ASN A 374 22.73 -2.42 20.02
C ASN A 374 23.37 -3.15 18.82
N LEU A 375 24.67 -2.95 18.58
CA LEU A 375 25.42 -3.69 17.55
C LEU A 375 25.97 -5.04 18.07
N ALA A 376 25.69 -5.39 19.33
CA ALA A 376 26.07 -6.68 19.87
C ALA A 376 25.31 -7.81 19.18
N LEU A 377 26.04 -8.79 18.67
CA LEU A 377 25.41 -9.97 18.10
C LEU A 377 24.73 -10.78 19.22
N PRO A 378 23.51 -11.28 19.00
CA PRO A 378 22.82 -12.15 19.96
C PRO A 378 23.65 -13.38 20.31
N PRO A 379 23.40 -14.05 21.45
CA PRO A 379 23.98 -15.37 21.75
C PRO A 379 23.77 -16.34 20.59
N LEU A 380 24.73 -17.23 20.36
CA LEU A 380 24.68 -18.14 19.20
C LEU A 380 23.46 -19.07 19.26
N GLU A 381 23.04 -19.40 20.47
CA GLU A 381 21.91 -20.28 20.81
C GLU A 381 20.56 -19.70 20.38
N THR A 382 20.48 -18.39 20.21
CA THR A 382 19.23 -17.68 19.81
C THR A 382 19.02 -17.65 18.30
N TYR A 383 19.99 -18.11 17.53
CA TYR A 383 19.90 -18.13 16.08
C TYR A 383 18.97 -19.25 15.59
N PRO A 384 18.10 -18.99 14.62
CA PRO A 384 17.20 -20.02 14.08
C PRO A 384 17.91 -21.23 13.49
N ASP A 385 19.10 -21.03 12.92
CA ASP A 385 19.96 -22.06 12.33
C ASP A 385 21.05 -22.56 13.29
N TYR A 386 20.81 -22.47 14.62
CA TYR A 386 21.77 -22.87 15.63
C TYR A 386 22.21 -24.34 15.48
N ASN A 387 21.27 -25.25 15.19
CA ASN A 387 21.57 -26.65 14.98
C ASN A 387 22.53 -26.91 13.78
N GLU A 388 22.43 -26.10 12.74
CA GLU A 388 23.35 -26.14 11.60
C GLU A 388 24.73 -25.61 12.02
N ALA A 389 24.77 -24.56 12.84
CA ALA A 389 26.02 -24.06 13.39
C ALA A 389 26.72 -25.06 14.32
N LEU A 390 25.99 -25.87 15.09
CA LEU A 390 26.55 -26.96 15.87
C LEU A 390 27.19 -28.01 14.97
N LYS A 391 26.53 -28.43 13.90
CA LYS A 391 27.11 -29.36 12.91
C LYS A 391 28.38 -28.78 12.29
N GLU A 392 28.41 -27.47 12.04
CA GLU A 392 29.60 -26.80 11.49
C GLU A 392 30.78 -26.82 12.50
N LYS A 393 30.50 -26.74 13.82
CA LYS A 393 31.55 -26.91 14.86
C LYS A 393 32.08 -28.32 14.95
N GLU A 394 31.27 -29.32 14.59
CA GLU A 394 31.69 -30.71 14.57
C GLU A 394 32.43 -31.12 13.28
N CYS A 395 32.38 -30.28 12.23
CA CYS A 395 33.04 -30.61 10.96
C CYS A 395 34.56 -30.67 11.09
N PHE A 396 35.16 -31.46 10.20
CA PHE A 396 36.61 -31.65 10.16
C PHE A 396 37.41 -30.34 10.13
N THR A 397 36.93 -29.37 9.32
CA THR A 397 37.57 -28.05 9.18
C THR A 397 37.65 -27.33 10.52
N TYR A 398 36.56 -27.30 11.27
CA TYR A 398 36.52 -26.60 12.56
C TYR A 398 37.39 -27.30 13.59
N LYS A 399 37.26 -28.63 13.71
CA LYS A 399 38.04 -29.46 14.64
C LYS A 399 39.54 -29.40 14.36
N LEU A 400 39.94 -29.36 13.11
CA LEU A 400 41.34 -29.22 12.71
C LEU A 400 41.95 -27.90 13.19
N GLY A 401 41.17 -26.78 13.04
CA GLY A 401 41.62 -25.49 13.53
C GLY A 401 41.64 -25.39 15.07
N GLU A 402 40.65 -26.03 15.76
CA GLU A 402 40.70 -26.15 17.22
C GLU A 402 41.96 -26.86 17.70
N ALA A 403 42.27 -28.00 17.07
CA ALA A 403 43.47 -28.77 17.40
C ALA A 403 44.75 -27.93 17.20
N LEU A 404 44.82 -27.12 16.12
CA LEU A 404 45.94 -26.20 15.90
C LEU A 404 46.05 -25.15 16.99
N ILE A 405 44.90 -24.54 17.41
CA ILE A 405 44.87 -23.57 18.50
C ILE A 405 45.34 -24.21 19.81
N GLN A 406 44.91 -25.43 20.12
CA GLN A 406 45.42 -26.15 21.31
C GLN A 406 46.89 -26.48 21.22
N ALA A 407 47.38 -26.88 20.05
CA ALA A 407 48.82 -27.12 19.81
C ALA A 407 49.65 -25.86 20.06
N SER A 408 49.14 -24.71 19.63
CA SER A 408 49.79 -23.43 19.82
C SER A 408 49.88 -22.98 21.30
N LYS A 409 48.88 -23.34 22.11
CA LYS A 409 48.88 -23.07 23.55
C LYS A 409 49.92 -23.89 24.31
N ASN A 410 50.22 -25.09 23.80
CA ASN A 410 51.15 -26.05 24.42
C ASN A 410 52.43 -26.23 23.59
N TRP A 411 52.89 -25.17 22.97
CA TRP A 411 54.01 -25.23 22.05
C TRP A 411 55.32 -25.67 22.73
N TYR A 412 55.56 -25.31 24.00
CA TYR A 412 56.72 -25.73 24.80
C TYR A 412 56.73 -27.26 25.09
N GLY A 413 55.52 -27.87 25.21
CA GLY A 413 55.36 -29.31 25.45
C GLY A 413 55.26 -30.16 24.19
N GLY A 414 55.74 -29.64 23.05
CA GLY A 414 55.68 -30.41 21.78
C GLY A 414 54.29 -30.41 21.11
N GLY A 415 53.42 -29.47 21.45
CA GLY A 415 52.06 -29.39 20.94
C GLY A 415 51.91 -29.45 19.42
N TYR A 416 52.83 -28.76 18.68
CA TYR A 416 52.82 -28.84 17.21
C TYR A 416 53.25 -30.22 16.67
N ILE A 417 54.21 -30.91 17.35
CA ILE A 417 54.58 -32.28 16.96
C ILE A 417 53.43 -33.21 17.16
N LYS A 418 52.76 -33.15 18.31
CA LYS A 418 51.53 -33.90 18.58
C LYS A 418 50.44 -33.64 17.57
N PHE A 419 50.21 -32.35 17.21
CA PHE A 419 49.22 -31.93 16.22
C PHE A 419 49.45 -32.63 14.87
N TRP A 420 50.68 -32.61 14.35
CA TRP A 420 50.99 -33.15 13.05
C TRP A 420 50.99 -34.68 13.04
N LEU A 421 51.49 -35.32 14.08
CA LEU A 421 51.66 -36.79 14.12
C LEU A 421 50.41 -37.52 14.63
N ILE A 422 49.67 -36.93 15.55
CA ILE A 422 48.58 -37.62 16.27
C ILE A 422 47.22 -36.98 15.98
N ASP A 423 47.07 -35.68 16.22
CA ASP A 423 45.75 -35.05 16.25
C ASP A 423 45.10 -35.00 14.84
N ILE A 424 45.87 -34.72 13.80
CA ILE A 424 45.40 -34.76 12.40
C ILE A 424 44.97 -36.16 12.00
N GLN A 425 45.72 -37.21 12.38
CA GLN A 425 45.37 -38.60 12.05
C GLN A 425 44.09 -39.03 12.77
N ASN A 426 43.96 -38.68 14.04
CA ASN A 426 42.78 -38.99 14.82
C ASN A 426 41.53 -38.28 14.28
N LEU A 427 41.65 -37.05 13.85
CA LEU A 427 40.55 -36.29 13.24
C LEU A 427 40.16 -36.87 11.87
N LYS A 428 41.13 -37.32 11.05
CA LYS A 428 40.84 -38.02 9.77
C LYS A 428 40.13 -39.36 9.92
N ARG A 429 40.39 -40.09 11.05
CA ARG A 429 39.72 -41.38 11.33
C ARG A 429 38.29 -41.22 11.85
N LYS A 430 37.94 -40.05 12.41
CA LYS A 430 36.63 -39.79 12.99
C LYS A 430 35.63 -39.14 12.01
N ASN A 431 36.09 -38.66 10.87
CA ASN A 431 35.31 -38.11 9.77
C ASN A 431 35.42 -39.01 8.53
#